data_4d257303907a15492a5e1fa22372775e
#
_entry.id   4d257303907a15492a5e1fa22372775e
#
_cell.length_a   1.000
_cell.length_b   1.000
_cell.length_c   1.000
_cell.angle_alpha   90.00
_cell.angle_beta   90.00
_cell.angle_gamma   90.00
#
_symmetry.space_group_name_H-M   'P 1'
#
loop_
_entity.id
_entity.type
_entity.pdbx_description
1 polymer ?
#
loop_
_entity_poly.entity_id
_entity_poly.type
_entity_poly.pdbx_seq_one_letter_code
_entity_poly.pdbx_strand_id
1 'polypeptide(L)'
;MTTMLTLLFSTVTVAIIAILSSSSQIGFGIFAPPEIAGSRDVFPSARVINVTGASGPESVAFDPAGEGPYVGVSDGRVLKWRGESLGWTDFAHTAANRIQREKSILLLTLLNSKAINLLLSCVVVVSQRQLCVRPFAPELEHVCGRPLGLRFDMKTGDLYIADAYFGLLIVGPAGGLAKPLVTEAEGQRFTFTNDLDIDEEEDVVYFTDTSTRFQRRQFLAAVLNFDKTGRLIKYDRSSKKVTVLLQGVAFANGVSLSKDRSFVLVAETTTCKILRLWLSGPNAGTQDVFAQLPGFPDNIRRNSKGEFWVAIHSKKGLFAKLSLTQTWFRDLVLRLPISGPRLHSLFTGGPHATALKLSEPGEVLEVLEDKEGKTLRFISEVEEKDGKLWIGSVLMPFLGVYDL
;
A
#
# COMPACT_ATOMS: atom_id res chain seq x y z
N MET A 1 -35.74 31.46 16.27
CA MET A 1 -34.33 31.05 16.26
C MET A 1 -34.15 29.62 15.77
N THR A 2 -34.90 28.64 16.23
CA THR A 2 -34.86 27.25 15.82
C THR A 2 -35.14 27.01 14.33
N THR A 3 -36.15 27.61 13.75
CA THR A 3 -36.52 27.49 12.32
C THR A 3 -35.46 28.06 11.37
N MET A 4 -34.82 29.15 11.74
CA MET A 4 -33.74 29.75 10.93
C MET A 4 -32.46 28.91 10.96
N LEU A 5 -32.15 28.30 12.12
CA LEU A 5 -31.01 27.36 12.25
C LEU A 5 -31.27 26.09 11.44
N THR A 6 -32.50 25.56 11.44
CA THR A 6 -32.86 24.36 10.66
C THR A 6 -32.82 24.62 9.15
N LEU A 7 -33.28 25.80 8.70
CA LEU A 7 -33.18 26.21 7.29
C LEU A 7 -31.71 26.38 6.87
N LEU A 8 -30.89 27.01 7.69
CA LEU A 8 -29.46 27.19 7.41
C LEU A 8 -28.75 25.84 7.32
N PHE A 9 -29.05 24.90 8.24
CA PHE A 9 -28.50 23.57 8.25
C PHE A 9 -28.92 22.77 7.01
N SER A 10 -30.19 22.86 6.60
CA SER A 10 -30.67 22.16 5.40
C SER A 10 -30.08 22.74 4.10
N THR A 11 -29.94 24.08 3.98
CA THR A 11 -29.33 24.71 2.79
C THR A 11 -27.84 24.38 2.69
N VAL A 12 -27.10 24.39 3.80
CA VAL A 12 -25.66 23.99 3.83
C VAL A 12 -25.51 22.52 3.47
N THR A 13 -26.38 21.65 3.97
CA THR A 13 -26.35 20.22 3.65
C THR A 13 -26.63 19.98 2.17
N VAL A 14 -27.63 20.64 1.58
CA VAL A 14 -27.95 20.56 0.14
C VAL A 14 -26.79 21.08 -0.71
N ALA A 15 -26.16 22.20 -0.32
CA ALA A 15 -25.00 22.74 -1.02
C ALA A 15 -23.80 21.75 -0.97
N ILE A 16 -23.55 21.15 0.20
CA ILE A 16 -22.50 20.12 0.34
C ILE A 16 -22.80 18.92 -0.55
N ILE A 17 -24.02 18.40 -0.54
CA ILE A 17 -24.43 17.28 -1.41
C ILE A 17 -24.23 17.64 -2.87
N ALA A 18 -24.64 18.84 -3.31
CA ALA A 18 -24.46 19.30 -4.68
C ALA A 18 -22.97 19.38 -5.08
N ILE A 19 -22.10 19.89 -4.19
CA ILE A 19 -20.66 19.96 -4.42
C ILE A 19 -20.04 18.56 -4.50
N LEU A 20 -20.41 17.66 -3.58
CA LEU A 20 -19.87 16.29 -3.53
C LEU A 20 -20.35 15.42 -4.70
N SER A 21 -21.57 15.68 -5.20
CA SER A 21 -22.18 14.95 -6.32
C SER A 21 -21.82 15.54 -7.69
N SER A 22 -21.36 16.81 -7.73
CA SER A 22 -21.04 17.48 -9.00
C SER A 22 -19.73 16.92 -9.59
N SER A 23 -19.73 16.73 -10.90
CA SER A 23 -18.51 16.39 -11.68
C SER A 23 -17.64 17.62 -11.99
N SER A 24 -18.04 18.81 -11.52
CA SER A 24 -17.36 20.07 -11.85
C SER A 24 -16.02 20.24 -11.11
N GLN A 25 -15.07 20.88 -11.75
CA GLN A 25 -13.76 21.23 -11.20
C GLN A 25 -13.81 22.19 -10.00
N ILE A 26 -14.95 22.86 -9.80
CA ILE A 26 -15.14 23.84 -8.72
C ILE A 26 -14.95 23.23 -7.32
N GLY A 27 -15.30 21.94 -7.14
CA GLY A 27 -15.10 21.25 -5.86
C GLY A 27 -13.62 20.99 -5.50
N PHE A 28 -12.72 20.95 -6.48
CA PHE A 28 -11.31 20.65 -6.24
C PHE A 28 -10.57 21.82 -5.60
N GLY A 29 -10.86 23.07 -5.97
CA GLY A 29 -10.17 24.24 -5.40
C GLY A 29 -10.40 24.41 -3.88
N ILE A 30 -11.60 24.07 -3.39
CA ILE A 30 -11.95 24.17 -1.96
C ILE A 30 -11.25 23.07 -1.15
N PHE A 31 -11.01 21.90 -1.77
CA PHE A 31 -10.42 20.74 -1.11
C PHE A 31 -8.95 20.52 -1.51
N ALA A 32 -8.35 21.52 -2.16
CA ALA A 32 -6.93 21.44 -2.54
C ALA A 32 -6.05 21.08 -1.33
N PRO A 33 -5.00 20.28 -1.53
CA PRO A 33 -4.08 19.91 -0.47
C PRO A 33 -3.37 21.15 0.07
N PRO A 34 -3.13 21.24 1.39
CA PRO A 34 -2.44 22.39 1.98
C PRO A 34 -0.99 22.47 1.48
N GLU A 35 -0.47 23.69 1.43
CA GLU A 35 0.96 23.91 1.20
C GLU A 35 1.77 23.55 2.44
N ILE A 36 2.98 23.03 2.23
CA ILE A 36 3.94 22.76 3.29
C ILE A 36 5.07 23.78 3.16
N ALA A 37 5.26 24.58 4.21
CA ALA A 37 6.32 25.58 4.23
C ALA A 37 7.69 24.93 4.06
N GLY A 38 8.55 25.53 3.23
CA GLY A 38 9.91 25.02 2.95
C GLY A 38 9.96 23.80 2.02
N SER A 39 8.83 23.35 1.48
CA SER A 39 8.82 22.25 0.50
C SER A 39 9.46 22.68 -0.83
N ARG A 40 10.16 21.75 -1.47
CA ARG A 40 10.75 21.91 -2.81
C ARG A 40 9.97 21.09 -3.85
N ASP A 41 9.50 21.75 -4.89
CA ASP A 41 8.75 21.12 -6.01
C ASP A 41 9.75 20.57 -7.03
N VAL A 42 10.30 19.40 -6.77
CA VAL A 42 11.40 18.79 -7.54
C VAL A 42 11.00 17.53 -8.30
N PHE A 43 9.97 16.83 -7.86
CA PHE A 43 9.54 15.57 -8.46
C PHE A 43 8.89 15.69 -9.86
N PRO A 44 8.45 16.87 -10.37
CA PRO A 44 8.14 16.99 -11.79
C PRO A 44 9.30 16.63 -12.73
N SER A 45 10.55 16.70 -12.26
CA SER A 45 11.76 16.30 -12.99
C SER A 45 12.17 14.84 -12.81
N ALA A 46 11.46 14.09 -11.98
CA ALA A 46 11.77 12.68 -11.74
C ALA A 46 11.63 11.84 -13.02
N ARG A 47 12.59 10.96 -13.24
CA ARG A 47 12.53 9.94 -14.30
C ARG A 47 11.53 8.86 -13.90
N VAL A 48 10.85 8.25 -14.87
CA VAL A 48 9.93 7.15 -14.65
C VAL A 48 10.41 5.89 -15.36
N ILE A 49 10.22 4.74 -14.70
CA ILE A 49 10.45 3.41 -15.26
C ILE A 49 9.09 2.71 -15.34
N ASN A 50 8.53 2.63 -16.55
CA ASN A 50 7.23 2.02 -16.77
C ASN A 50 7.24 0.54 -16.40
N VAL A 51 6.27 0.12 -15.59
CA VAL A 51 6.09 -1.29 -15.24
C VAL A 51 5.19 -1.94 -16.28
N THR A 52 5.80 -2.48 -17.34
CA THR A 52 5.08 -3.08 -18.46
C THR A 52 4.21 -4.24 -18.00
N GLY A 53 2.93 -4.18 -18.34
CA GLY A 53 1.98 -5.23 -17.99
C GLY A 53 1.69 -5.32 -16.46
N ALA A 54 2.01 -4.32 -15.60
CA ALA A 54 1.65 -4.23 -14.19
C ALA A 54 1.37 -2.79 -13.74
N SER A 55 0.70 -2.63 -12.60
CA SER A 55 0.46 -1.33 -11.97
C SER A 55 0.67 -1.43 -10.48
N GLY A 56 0.81 -0.28 -9.85
CA GLY A 56 0.96 -0.18 -8.41
C GLY A 56 2.25 -0.81 -7.89
N PRO A 57 3.45 -0.47 -8.42
CA PRO A 57 4.70 -0.83 -7.77
C PRO A 57 4.78 -0.07 -6.45
N GLU A 58 4.44 -0.73 -5.36
CA GLU A 58 4.32 -0.07 -4.07
C GLU A 58 5.64 0.01 -3.33
N SER A 59 6.21 -1.15 -2.99
CA SER A 59 7.45 -1.25 -2.24
C SER A 59 8.64 -1.47 -3.16
N VAL A 60 9.80 -1.01 -2.72
CA VAL A 60 11.06 -1.08 -3.48
C VAL A 60 12.12 -1.76 -2.63
N ALA A 61 12.70 -2.84 -3.13
CA ALA A 61 13.76 -3.55 -2.44
C ALA A 61 14.94 -3.84 -3.38
N PHE A 62 16.13 -4.02 -2.79
CA PHE A 62 17.34 -4.42 -3.49
C PHE A 62 17.92 -5.68 -2.84
N ASP A 63 18.44 -6.59 -3.63
CA ASP A 63 19.04 -7.83 -3.13
C ASP A 63 20.44 -7.62 -2.52
N PRO A 64 21.03 -8.62 -1.86
CA PRO A 64 22.36 -8.50 -1.24
C PRO A 64 23.48 -8.13 -2.21
N ALA A 65 23.33 -8.41 -3.50
CA ALA A 65 24.28 -7.99 -4.53
C ALA A 65 24.06 -6.52 -4.98
N GLY A 66 23.03 -5.85 -4.44
CA GLY A 66 22.61 -4.50 -4.84
C GLY A 66 21.85 -4.47 -6.15
N GLU A 67 21.46 -5.62 -6.71
CA GLU A 67 20.65 -5.69 -7.92
C GLU A 67 19.18 -5.35 -7.61
N GLY A 68 18.47 -4.85 -8.62
CA GLY A 68 17.07 -4.44 -8.53
C GLY A 68 16.81 -3.13 -9.27
N PRO A 69 15.76 -2.39 -8.92
CA PRO A 69 14.81 -2.64 -7.83
C PRO A 69 13.93 -3.87 -8.05
N TYR A 70 13.46 -4.44 -6.94
CA TYR A 70 12.35 -5.38 -6.91
C TYR A 70 11.11 -4.63 -6.44
N VAL A 71 9.95 -4.89 -7.05
CA VAL A 71 8.69 -4.20 -6.71
C VAL A 71 7.53 -5.18 -6.63
N GLY A 72 6.69 -5.01 -5.62
CA GLY A 72 5.41 -5.70 -5.50
C GLY A 72 4.34 -5.01 -6.35
N VAL A 73 3.60 -5.77 -7.18
CA VAL A 73 2.60 -5.20 -8.08
C VAL A 73 1.19 -5.73 -7.82
N SER A 74 0.21 -5.04 -8.38
CA SER A 74 -1.22 -5.21 -8.08
C SER A 74 -1.80 -6.58 -8.44
N ASP A 75 -1.12 -7.39 -9.22
CA ASP A 75 -1.59 -8.72 -9.63
C ASP A 75 -0.91 -9.88 -8.87
N GLY A 76 -0.27 -9.59 -7.73
CA GLY A 76 0.35 -10.58 -6.85
C GLY A 76 1.74 -11.04 -7.29
N ARG A 77 2.37 -10.35 -8.24
CA ARG A 77 3.77 -10.62 -8.62
C ARG A 77 4.73 -9.70 -7.88
N VAL A 78 5.95 -10.17 -7.72
CA VAL A 78 7.14 -9.37 -7.47
C VAL A 78 7.97 -9.36 -8.75
N LEU A 79 8.27 -8.17 -9.26
CA LEU A 79 9.05 -7.97 -10.48
C LEU A 79 10.43 -7.47 -10.13
N LYS A 80 11.46 -7.91 -10.90
CA LYS A 80 12.84 -7.43 -10.82
C LYS A 80 13.17 -6.60 -12.04
N TRP A 81 13.70 -5.41 -11.84
CA TRP A 81 14.28 -4.60 -12.92
C TRP A 81 15.66 -5.13 -13.32
N ARG A 82 15.85 -5.35 -14.60
CA ARG A 82 17.09 -5.90 -15.19
C ARG A 82 17.80 -4.89 -16.08
N GLY A 83 17.52 -3.60 -15.89
CA GLY A 83 18.04 -2.51 -16.74
C GLY A 83 17.25 -2.28 -18.02
N GLU A 84 17.61 -1.23 -18.75
CA GLU A 84 16.88 -0.76 -19.94
C GLU A 84 16.80 -1.83 -21.06
N SER A 85 17.81 -2.68 -21.16
CA SER A 85 17.87 -3.69 -22.24
C SER A 85 16.95 -4.89 -22.02
N LEU A 86 16.75 -5.30 -20.77
CA LEU A 86 15.97 -6.49 -20.40
C LEU A 86 14.61 -6.15 -19.79
N GLY A 87 14.45 -4.94 -19.26
CA GLY A 87 13.22 -4.49 -18.62
C GLY A 87 12.89 -5.22 -17.33
N TRP A 88 11.59 -5.30 -17.04
CA TRP A 88 11.05 -6.02 -15.89
C TRP A 88 10.90 -7.51 -16.18
N THR A 89 11.32 -8.33 -15.24
CA THR A 89 11.15 -9.79 -15.27
C THR A 89 10.40 -10.27 -14.04
N ASP A 90 9.59 -11.31 -14.18
CA ASP A 90 8.93 -11.95 -13.04
C ASP A 90 9.99 -12.59 -12.13
N PHE A 91 9.96 -12.24 -10.85
CA PHE A 91 10.84 -12.86 -9.84
C PHE A 91 10.04 -13.81 -8.96
N ALA A 92 8.93 -13.34 -8.38
CA ALA A 92 8.11 -14.17 -7.50
C ALA A 92 6.61 -13.86 -7.69
N HIS A 93 5.78 -14.73 -7.13
CA HIS A 93 4.33 -14.53 -7.03
C HIS A 93 3.81 -15.08 -5.71
N THR A 94 2.78 -14.41 -5.16
CA THR A 94 2.25 -14.75 -3.83
C THR A 94 1.12 -15.75 -3.86
N ALA A 95 0.46 -15.93 -5.03
CA ALA A 95 -0.64 -16.88 -5.20
C ALA A 95 -0.24 -18.10 -6.05
N ALA A 96 -0.58 -19.29 -5.56
CA ALA A 96 -0.41 -20.54 -6.30
C ALA A 96 -1.42 -20.69 -7.45
N ASN A 97 -2.66 -20.25 -7.22
CA ASN A 97 -3.78 -20.46 -8.15
C ASN A 97 -4.02 -19.25 -9.06
N ARG A 98 -3.04 -18.91 -9.89
CA ARG A 98 -3.15 -17.80 -10.85
C ARG A 98 -3.89 -18.16 -12.14
N ILE A 99 -4.22 -19.44 -12.34
CA ILE A 99 -4.83 -19.98 -13.55
C ILE A 99 -6.13 -20.67 -13.18
N GLN A 100 -7.24 -20.20 -13.74
CA GLN A 100 -8.51 -20.90 -13.68
C GLN A 100 -8.59 -21.90 -14.83
N ARG A 101 -8.85 -23.17 -14.50
CA ARG A 101 -9.19 -24.19 -15.50
C ARG A 101 -10.71 -24.20 -15.70
N GLU A 102 -11.16 -23.63 -16.78
CA GLU A 102 -12.56 -23.72 -17.18
C GLU A 102 -12.76 -24.98 -18.04
N LYS A 103 -13.64 -25.86 -17.60
CA LYS A 103 -14.10 -27.00 -18.40
C LYS A 103 -15.34 -26.55 -19.15
N SER A 104 -15.22 -26.33 -20.44
CA SER A 104 -16.34 -26.07 -21.31
C SER A 104 -16.68 -27.39 -22.07
N ILE A 105 -17.94 -27.83 -22.01
CA ILE A 105 -18.39 -28.96 -22.81
C ILE A 105 -18.90 -28.38 -24.14
N LEU A 106 -18.14 -28.57 -25.20
CA LEU A 106 -18.55 -28.21 -26.55
C LEU A 106 -19.29 -29.42 -27.15
N LEU A 107 -20.58 -29.24 -27.41
CA LEU A 107 -21.35 -30.23 -28.18
C LEU A 107 -21.03 -30.03 -29.67
N LEU A 108 -20.22 -30.89 -30.23
CA LEU A 108 -19.95 -30.92 -31.65
C LEU A 108 -20.91 -31.91 -32.32
N THR A 109 -21.85 -31.37 -33.10
CA THR A 109 -22.72 -32.20 -33.98
C THR A 109 -21.96 -32.42 -35.28
N LEU A 110 -21.41 -33.60 -35.46
CA LEU A 110 -20.82 -34.00 -36.75
C LEU A 110 -21.94 -34.59 -37.62
N LEU A 111 -22.34 -33.84 -38.64
CA LEU A 111 -23.22 -34.35 -39.70
C LEU A 111 -22.39 -35.19 -40.66
N ASN A 112 -22.54 -36.48 -40.61
CA ASN A 112 -21.96 -37.38 -41.60
C ASN A 112 -22.99 -37.69 -42.69
N SER A 113 -22.71 -37.38 -43.93
CA SER A 113 -23.62 -37.33 -45.07
C SER A 113 -24.10 -38.69 -45.61
N LYS A 114 -23.88 -39.80 -44.89
CA LYS A 114 -24.28 -41.14 -45.38
C LYS A 114 -24.96 -42.07 -44.36
N ALA A 115 -25.29 -41.64 -43.16
CA ALA A 115 -26.11 -42.46 -42.25
C ALA A 115 -26.84 -41.58 -41.23
N ILE A 116 -28.11 -41.91 -40.95
CA ILE A 116 -28.96 -41.22 -39.96
C ILE A 116 -28.54 -41.62 -38.51
N ASN A 117 -27.27 -41.55 -38.19
CA ASN A 117 -26.81 -41.73 -36.82
C ASN A 117 -26.12 -40.43 -36.37
N LEU A 118 -26.86 -39.69 -35.55
CA LEU A 118 -26.34 -38.51 -34.86
C LEU A 118 -25.32 -38.98 -33.83
N LEU A 119 -24.02 -38.94 -34.13
CA LEU A 119 -22.95 -39.10 -33.13
C LEU A 119 -22.73 -37.78 -32.43
N LEU A 120 -23.27 -37.64 -31.24
CA LEU A 120 -22.95 -36.54 -30.33
C LEU A 120 -21.57 -36.83 -29.70
N SER A 121 -20.54 -36.19 -30.21
CA SER A 121 -19.23 -36.20 -29.57
C SER A 121 -19.12 -35.02 -28.61
N CYS A 122 -19.07 -35.33 -27.33
CA CYS A 122 -18.74 -34.34 -26.31
C CYS A 122 -17.20 -34.14 -26.27
N VAL A 123 -16.72 -33.01 -26.75
CA VAL A 123 -15.34 -32.62 -26.58
C VAL A 123 -15.26 -31.72 -25.36
N VAL A 124 -14.54 -32.19 -24.34
CA VAL A 124 -14.22 -31.36 -23.17
C VAL A 124 -13.05 -30.45 -23.53
N VAL A 125 -13.34 -29.19 -23.78
CA VAL A 125 -12.30 -28.19 -23.99
C VAL A 125 -11.91 -27.62 -22.59
N VAL A 126 -10.68 -27.86 -22.20
CA VAL A 126 -10.10 -27.23 -21.00
C VAL A 126 -9.41 -25.95 -21.44
N SER A 127 -10.03 -24.82 -21.24
CA SER A 127 -9.37 -23.53 -21.44
C SER A 127 -8.68 -23.11 -20.15
N GLN A 128 -7.46 -22.62 -20.28
CA GLN A 128 -6.72 -22.00 -19.17
C GLN A 128 -6.87 -20.49 -19.29
N ARG A 129 -7.61 -19.89 -18.36
CA ARG A 129 -7.70 -18.44 -18.23
C ARG A 129 -6.80 -17.97 -17.12
N GLN A 130 -5.89 -17.05 -17.43
CA GLN A 130 -5.11 -16.39 -16.39
C GLN A 130 -6.02 -15.43 -15.63
N LEU A 131 -6.29 -15.74 -14.35
CA LEU A 131 -7.15 -14.92 -13.48
C LEU A 131 -6.49 -13.60 -13.07
N CYS A 132 -5.17 -13.65 -12.84
CA CYS A 132 -4.44 -12.58 -12.17
C CYS A 132 -3.72 -11.64 -13.13
N VAL A 133 -3.79 -11.88 -14.45
CA VAL A 133 -3.16 -11.04 -15.46
C VAL A 133 -4.19 -10.18 -16.16
N ARG A 134 -4.11 -8.92 -15.95
CA ARG A 134 -4.64 -7.71 -16.62
C ARG A 134 -5.93 -7.78 -17.45
N PRO A 135 -6.72 -6.73 -17.36
CA PRO A 135 -6.54 -5.52 -16.55
C PRO A 135 -6.71 -5.79 -15.06
N PHE A 136 -6.08 -4.95 -14.23
CA PHE A 136 -6.18 -5.02 -12.78
C PHE A 136 -7.65 -5.05 -12.30
N ALA A 137 -7.96 -6.02 -11.47
CA ALA A 137 -9.27 -6.23 -10.88
C ALA A 137 -9.12 -6.27 -9.35
N PRO A 138 -9.36 -5.13 -8.64
CA PRO A 138 -9.22 -5.08 -7.18
C PRO A 138 -10.02 -6.15 -6.44
N GLU A 139 -11.14 -6.57 -7.01
CA GLU A 139 -11.98 -7.65 -6.49
C GLU A 139 -11.28 -9.01 -6.46
N LEU A 140 -10.26 -9.21 -7.29
CA LEU A 140 -9.48 -10.45 -7.36
C LEU A 140 -8.20 -10.44 -6.50
N GLU A 141 -7.87 -9.35 -5.84
CA GLU A 141 -6.67 -9.26 -4.98
C GLU A 141 -6.62 -10.39 -3.94
N HIS A 142 -7.76 -10.78 -3.37
CA HIS A 142 -7.84 -11.87 -2.38
C HIS A 142 -7.54 -13.27 -2.96
N VAL A 143 -7.53 -13.40 -4.28
CA VAL A 143 -7.15 -14.63 -5.01
C VAL A 143 -5.73 -14.55 -5.53
N CYS A 144 -5.35 -13.39 -6.03
CA CYS A 144 -4.07 -13.16 -6.70
C CYS A 144 -2.94 -12.76 -5.75
N GLY A 145 -3.30 -12.27 -4.56
CA GLY A 145 -2.38 -11.63 -3.64
C GLY A 145 -2.12 -10.16 -4.00
N ARG A 146 -1.56 -9.45 -3.05
CA ARG A 146 -1.10 -8.08 -3.20
C ARG A 146 0.15 -7.88 -2.34
N PRO A 147 1.35 -8.17 -2.87
CA PRO A 147 2.58 -7.86 -2.18
C PRO A 147 2.70 -6.34 -2.01
N LEU A 148 2.76 -5.90 -0.76
CA LEU A 148 2.92 -4.52 -0.36
C LEU A 148 4.35 -4.31 0.14
N GLY A 149 4.69 -4.70 1.36
CA GLY A 149 6.04 -4.58 1.89
C GLY A 149 7.00 -5.65 1.35
N LEU A 150 8.22 -5.25 1.01
CA LEU A 150 9.30 -6.11 0.53
C LEU A 150 10.60 -5.82 1.30
N ARG A 151 11.27 -6.85 1.83
CA ARG A 151 12.62 -6.75 2.38
C ARG A 151 13.43 -8.01 2.09
N PHE A 152 14.66 -7.84 1.65
CA PHE A 152 15.62 -8.92 1.57
C PHE A 152 16.33 -9.12 2.92
N ASP A 153 16.48 -10.37 3.31
CA ASP A 153 17.50 -10.75 4.28
C ASP A 153 18.86 -10.65 3.58
N MET A 154 19.70 -9.74 4.03
CA MET A 154 20.99 -9.48 3.39
C MET A 154 22.02 -10.59 3.65
N LYS A 155 21.77 -11.50 4.63
CA LYS A 155 22.64 -12.64 4.93
C LYS A 155 22.29 -13.86 4.06
N THR A 156 20.99 -14.13 3.84
CA THR A 156 20.53 -15.32 3.12
C THR A 156 20.13 -15.07 1.67
N GLY A 157 19.74 -13.83 1.35
CA GLY A 157 19.16 -13.47 0.06
C GLY A 157 17.69 -13.84 -0.08
N ASP A 158 17.04 -14.30 0.99
CA ASP A 158 15.61 -14.55 0.99
C ASP A 158 14.83 -13.25 0.97
N LEU A 159 13.80 -13.20 0.15
CA LEU A 159 12.86 -12.06 0.13
C LEU A 159 11.68 -12.36 1.04
N TYR A 160 11.49 -11.51 2.05
CA TYR A 160 10.28 -11.46 2.87
C TYR A 160 9.26 -10.51 2.24
N ILE A 161 8.01 -10.93 2.24
CA ILE A 161 6.91 -10.24 1.56
C ILE A 161 5.74 -10.09 2.54
N ALA A 162 5.32 -8.86 2.81
CA ALA A 162 4.05 -8.57 3.47
C ALA A 162 2.96 -8.54 2.39
N ASP A 163 2.18 -9.63 2.28
CA ASP A 163 1.07 -9.69 1.33
C ASP A 163 -0.24 -9.34 2.02
N ALA A 164 -0.99 -8.40 1.47
CA ALA A 164 -2.20 -7.86 2.06
C ALA A 164 -3.29 -8.92 2.38
N TYR A 165 -3.25 -10.07 1.72
CA TYR A 165 -4.27 -11.13 1.86
C TYR A 165 -3.72 -12.44 2.41
N PHE A 166 -2.41 -12.68 2.26
CA PHE A 166 -1.79 -13.95 2.60
C PHE A 166 -0.86 -13.89 3.82
N GLY A 167 -0.65 -12.70 4.38
CA GLY A 167 0.18 -12.52 5.57
C GLY A 167 1.67 -12.31 5.24
N LEU A 168 2.54 -12.72 6.14
CA LEU A 168 3.98 -12.68 5.94
C LEU A 168 4.42 -13.93 5.16
N LEU A 169 5.03 -13.70 4.00
CA LEU A 169 5.51 -14.75 3.10
C LEU A 169 7.03 -14.67 2.95
N ILE A 170 7.63 -15.75 2.43
CA ILE A 170 9.06 -15.83 2.12
C ILE A 170 9.27 -16.51 0.78
N VAL A 171 10.27 -16.06 0.01
CA VAL A 171 10.75 -16.70 -1.19
C VAL A 171 12.27 -16.64 -1.26
N GLY A 172 12.91 -17.75 -1.65
CA GLY A 172 14.36 -17.84 -1.77
C GLY A 172 14.94 -17.01 -2.92
N PRO A 173 16.28 -16.91 -3.01
CA PRO A 173 16.97 -16.07 -4.02
C PRO A 173 16.71 -16.48 -5.47
N ALA A 174 16.27 -17.71 -5.71
CA ALA A 174 15.87 -18.18 -7.04
C ALA A 174 14.47 -17.68 -7.49
N GLY A 175 13.71 -17.03 -6.58
CA GLY A 175 12.35 -16.57 -6.86
C GLY A 175 11.31 -17.71 -6.91
N GLY A 176 10.19 -17.47 -7.62
CA GLY A 176 9.12 -18.43 -7.78
C GLY A 176 7.93 -18.20 -6.86
N LEU A 177 7.24 -19.27 -6.43
CA LEU A 177 6.10 -19.17 -5.54
C LEU A 177 6.55 -18.87 -4.11
N ALA A 178 6.11 -17.73 -3.56
CA ALA A 178 6.31 -17.38 -2.17
C ALA A 178 5.51 -18.33 -1.25
N LYS A 179 6.09 -18.69 -0.11
CA LYS A 179 5.50 -19.61 0.86
C LYS A 179 5.00 -18.82 2.07
N PRO A 180 3.78 -19.10 2.58
CA PRO A 180 3.30 -18.51 3.82
C PRO A 180 4.22 -18.86 4.99
N LEU A 181 4.60 -17.85 5.76
CA LEU A 181 5.44 -18.00 6.95
C LEU A 181 4.62 -17.76 8.22
N VAL A 182 3.85 -16.64 8.25
CA VAL A 182 2.95 -16.29 9.34
C VAL A 182 1.65 -15.76 8.74
N THR A 183 0.51 -16.31 9.18
CA THR A 183 -0.83 -15.94 8.68
C THR A 183 -1.79 -15.46 9.77
N GLU A 184 -1.36 -15.55 11.04
CA GLU A 184 -2.14 -15.12 12.19
C GLU A 184 -1.25 -14.77 13.39
N ALA A 185 -1.78 -13.99 14.33
CA ALA A 185 -1.16 -13.71 15.61
C ALA A 185 -2.22 -13.76 16.70
N GLU A 186 -1.91 -14.42 17.85
CA GLU A 186 -2.81 -14.54 19.01
C GLU A 186 -4.21 -15.07 18.64
N GLY A 187 -4.29 -16.04 17.70
CA GLY A 187 -5.54 -16.64 17.24
C GLY A 187 -6.36 -15.76 16.29
N GLN A 188 -5.87 -14.57 15.93
CA GLN A 188 -6.51 -13.67 14.97
C GLN A 188 -5.77 -13.67 13.65
N ARG A 189 -6.43 -14.13 12.57
CA ARG A 189 -5.89 -14.11 11.21
C ARG A 189 -5.60 -12.68 10.76
N PHE A 190 -4.56 -12.54 9.92
CA PHE A 190 -4.29 -11.28 9.25
C PHE A 190 -5.33 -11.01 8.17
N THR A 191 -5.74 -9.75 8.10
CA THR A 191 -6.76 -9.31 7.14
C THR A 191 -6.18 -8.31 6.15
N PHE A 192 -5.11 -7.59 6.58
CA PHE A 192 -4.45 -6.59 5.78
C PHE A 192 -2.99 -6.41 6.22
N THR A 193 -2.15 -7.41 5.99
CA THR A 193 -0.70 -7.30 6.23
C THR A 193 -0.12 -6.28 5.26
N ASN A 194 0.74 -5.36 5.75
CA ASN A 194 1.11 -4.19 4.97
C ASN A 194 2.61 -4.09 4.71
N ASP A 195 3.42 -3.85 5.73
CA ASP A 195 4.84 -3.59 5.56
C ASP A 195 5.69 -4.40 6.54
N LEU A 196 7.00 -4.46 6.29
CA LEU A 196 7.93 -5.18 7.14
C LEU A 196 9.33 -4.55 7.15
N ASP A 197 10.07 -4.79 8.23
CA ASP A 197 11.50 -4.57 8.32
C ASP A 197 12.18 -5.72 9.08
N ILE A 198 13.47 -5.93 8.86
CA ILE A 198 14.22 -7.08 9.37
C ILE A 198 15.33 -6.62 10.30
N ASP A 199 15.38 -7.16 11.51
CA ASP A 199 16.54 -7.13 12.37
C ASP A 199 17.34 -8.41 12.15
N GLU A 200 18.40 -8.30 11.36
CA GLU A 200 19.24 -9.44 11.01
C GLU A 200 20.15 -9.91 12.16
N GLU A 201 20.39 -9.05 13.15
CA GLU A 201 21.23 -9.39 14.31
C GLU A 201 20.42 -10.16 15.36
N GLU A 202 19.20 -9.72 15.62
CA GLU A 202 18.30 -10.36 16.57
C GLU A 202 17.49 -11.51 15.93
N ASP A 203 17.66 -11.75 14.64
CA ASP A 203 16.94 -12.76 13.85
C ASP A 203 15.40 -12.59 13.87
N VAL A 204 14.95 -11.34 13.71
CA VAL A 204 13.55 -10.92 13.89
C VAL A 204 13.01 -10.19 12.66
N VAL A 205 11.74 -10.44 12.34
CA VAL A 205 10.96 -9.63 11.39
C VAL A 205 9.90 -8.85 12.15
N TYR A 206 9.90 -7.52 11.98
CA TYR A 206 8.81 -6.65 12.41
C TYR A 206 7.90 -6.39 11.21
N PHE A 207 6.60 -6.53 11.39
CA PHE A 207 5.65 -6.27 10.31
C PHE A 207 4.32 -5.74 10.85
N THR A 208 3.54 -5.13 9.98
CA THR A 208 2.26 -4.52 10.32
C THR A 208 1.09 -5.30 9.73
N ASP A 209 -0.02 -5.33 10.48
CA ASP A 209 -1.36 -5.72 10.02
C ASP A 209 -2.26 -4.51 10.20
N THR A 210 -2.65 -3.88 9.10
CA THR A 210 -3.35 -2.59 9.08
C THR A 210 -4.69 -2.63 9.79
N SER A 211 -5.42 -3.73 9.65
CA SER A 211 -6.75 -3.91 10.18
C SER A 211 -7.08 -5.38 10.35
N THR A 212 -7.79 -5.74 11.43
CA THR A 212 -8.40 -7.06 11.60
C THR A 212 -9.83 -7.14 11.08
N ARG A 213 -10.38 -6.04 10.55
CA ARG A 213 -11.78 -5.89 10.11
C ARG A 213 -11.91 -5.61 8.62
N PHE A 214 -11.00 -4.81 8.06
CA PHE A 214 -11.05 -4.33 6.68
C PHE A 214 -9.92 -4.93 5.86
N GLN A 215 -10.26 -5.44 4.68
CA GLN A 215 -9.25 -5.86 3.71
C GLN A 215 -8.66 -4.66 2.97
N ARG A 216 -7.51 -4.84 2.32
CA ARG A 216 -6.82 -3.79 1.55
C ARG A 216 -7.73 -3.05 0.58
N ARG A 217 -8.57 -3.75 -0.18
CA ARG A 217 -9.55 -3.15 -1.10
C ARG A 217 -10.59 -2.25 -0.43
N GLN A 218 -10.70 -2.31 0.90
CA GLN A 218 -11.59 -1.49 1.73
C GLN A 218 -10.84 -0.39 2.50
N PHE A 219 -9.59 -0.07 2.09
CA PHE A 219 -8.71 0.85 2.82
C PHE A 219 -9.37 2.18 3.19
N LEU A 220 -10.13 2.77 2.25
CA LEU A 220 -10.80 4.04 2.49
C LEU A 220 -11.92 3.90 3.54
N ALA A 221 -12.60 2.76 3.58
CA ALA A 221 -13.57 2.47 4.64
C ALA A 221 -12.88 2.31 6.00
N ALA A 222 -11.72 1.68 6.07
CA ALA A 222 -10.93 1.58 7.29
C ALA A 222 -10.57 2.97 7.84
N VAL A 223 -10.08 3.87 6.97
CA VAL A 223 -9.74 5.25 7.33
C VAL A 223 -10.98 6.03 7.79
N LEU A 224 -12.07 6.01 7.02
CA LEU A 224 -13.29 6.77 7.33
C LEU A 224 -14.01 6.26 8.57
N ASN A 225 -13.98 4.95 8.84
CA ASN A 225 -14.51 4.40 10.08
C ASN A 225 -13.58 4.57 11.29
N PHE A 226 -12.41 5.19 11.08
CA PHE A 226 -11.39 5.37 12.11
C PHE A 226 -11.03 4.04 12.79
N ASP A 227 -10.82 3.00 11.98
CA ASP A 227 -10.51 1.67 12.47
C ASP A 227 -9.18 1.67 13.22
N LYS A 228 -9.21 1.18 14.46
CA LYS A 228 -8.06 1.10 15.38
C LYS A 228 -7.69 -0.34 15.70
N THR A 229 -7.91 -1.25 14.78
CA THR A 229 -7.57 -2.64 15.01
C THR A 229 -6.19 -3.01 14.45
N GLY A 230 -5.45 -2.03 13.93
CA GLY A 230 -4.08 -2.21 13.42
C GLY A 230 -3.10 -2.65 14.50
N ARG A 231 -2.09 -3.43 14.06
CA ARG A 231 -1.12 -4.07 14.95
C ARG A 231 0.30 -3.96 14.40
N LEU A 232 1.29 -3.85 15.30
CA LEU A 232 2.69 -4.15 15.03
C LEU A 232 3.00 -5.54 15.59
N ILE A 233 3.63 -6.37 14.80
CA ILE A 233 3.88 -7.78 15.11
C ILE A 233 5.38 -8.06 14.96
N LYS A 234 5.92 -8.86 15.89
CA LYS A 234 7.25 -9.42 15.88
C LYS A 234 7.17 -10.90 15.53
N TYR A 235 7.94 -11.33 14.54
CA TYR A 235 8.21 -12.74 14.25
C TYR A 235 9.65 -13.04 14.54
N ASP A 236 9.91 -13.89 15.52
CA ASP A 236 11.23 -14.42 15.86
C ASP A 236 11.49 -15.65 14.97
N ARG A 237 12.48 -15.56 14.09
CA ARG A 237 12.75 -16.58 13.07
C ARG A 237 13.32 -17.86 13.66
N SER A 238 14.09 -17.75 14.73
CA SER A 238 14.73 -18.88 15.40
C SER A 238 13.75 -19.75 16.18
N SER A 239 12.89 -19.11 16.99
CA SER A 239 11.87 -19.77 17.81
C SER A 239 10.54 -19.96 17.08
N LYS A 240 10.35 -19.32 15.91
CA LYS A 240 9.09 -19.24 15.16
C LYS A 240 7.94 -18.61 15.96
N LYS A 241 8.27 -17.86 16.99
CA LYS A 241 7.28 -17.20 17.85
C LYS A 241 6.77 -15.92 17.20
N VAL A 242 5.44 -15.76 17.20
CA VAL A 242 4.74 -14.54 16.79
C VAL A 242 4.25 -13.82 18.04
N THR A 243 4.49 -12.50 18.11
CA THR A 243 4.10 -11.68 19.26
C THR A 243 3.55 -10.35 18.77
N VAL A 244 2.39 -9.95 19.26
CA VAL A 244 1.84 -8.61 19.00
C VAL A 244 2.50 -7.62 19.97
N LEU A 245 3.20 -6.64 19.40
CA LEU A 245 3.93 -5.61 20.17
C LEU A 245 3.09 -4.37 20.44
N LEU A 246 2.30 -3.93 19.43
CA LEU A 246 1.37 -2.81 19.54
C LEU A 246 0.00 -3.23 19.02
N GLN A 247 -1.03 -2.75 19.69
CA GLN A 247 -2.44 -2.88 19.28
C GLN A 247 -3.10 -1.50 19.27
N GLY A 248 -4.23 -1.38 18.61
CA GLY A 248 -4.99 -0.13 18.61
C GLY A 248 -4.45 0.94 17.67
N VAL A 249 -3.57 0.57 16.73
CA VAL A 249 -3.01 1.49 15.74
C VAL A 249 -4.04 1.80 14.67
N ALA A 250 -4.28 3.08 14.42
CA ALA A 250 -5.27 3.52 13.43
C ALA A 250 -4.67 3.48 12.02
N PHE A 251 -4.84 2.35 11.33
CA PHE A 251 -4.23 2.02 10.05
C PHE A 251 -2.70 1.89 10.17
N ALA A 252 -2.23 0.79 10.79
CA ALA A 252 -0.82 0.45 10.86
C ALA A 252 -0.28 0.18 9.44
N ASN A 253 0.68 1.00 8.99
CA ASN A 253 1.23 0.98 7.65
C ASN A 253 2.74 0.70 7.69
N GLY A 254 3.58 1.54 7.10
CA GLY A 254 5.01 1.38 7.05
C GLY A 254 5.67 1.10 8.40
N VAL A 255 6.71 0.28 8.39
CA VAL A 255 7.51 -0.05 9.57
C VAL A 255 9.00 0.12 9.26
N SER A 256 9.78 0.67 10.21
CA SER A 256 11.23 0.81 10.04
C SER A 256 11.96 0.72 11.38
N LEU A 257 13.02 -0.07 11.41
CA LEU A 257 13.90 -0.22 12.57
C LEU A 257 14.93 0.93 12.63
N SER A 258 15.22 1.46 13.81
CA SER A 258 16.31 2.44 14.01
C SER A 258 17.68 1.84 13.67
N LYS A 259 18.65 2.69 13.36
CA LYS A 259 20.02 2.25 12.99
C LYS A 259 20.71 1.48 14.12
N ASP A 260 20.51 1.93 15.34
CA ASP A 260 21.04 1.30 16.55
C ASP A 260 20.14 0.18 17.12
N ARG A 261 19.01 -0.08 16.46
CA ARG A 261 17.99 -1.08 16.86
C ARG A 261 17.35 -0.80 18.22
N SER A 262 17.45 0.41 18.74
CA SER A 262 16.86 0.79 20.02
C SER A 262 15.35 0.98 19.97
N PHE A 263 14.79 1.26 18.78
CA PHE A 263 13.35 1.43 18.57
C PHE A 263 12.91 1.00 17.18
N VAL A 264 11.62 0.77 17.05
CA VAL A 264 10.93 0.55 15.78
C VAL A 264 9.86 1.64 15.57
N LEU A 265 9.77 2.17 14.35
CA LEU A 265 8.78 3.15 13.93
C LEU A 265 7.63 2.48 13.19
N VAL A 266 6.41 2.98 13.39
CA VAL A 266 5.21 2.54 12.68
C VAL A 266 4.44 3.76 12.18
N ALA A 267 4.13 3.79 10.90
CA ALA A 267 3.25 4.79 10.31
C ALA A 267 1.79 4.52 10.73
N GLU A 268 1.19 5.47 11.46
CA GLU A 268 -0.23 5.48 11.79
C GLU A 268 -0.96 6.40 10.82
N THR A 269 -1.40 5.83 9.68
CA THR A 269 -1.88 6.61 8.54
C THR A 269 -3.07 7.49 8.87
N THR A 270 -4.13 6.96 9.51
CA THR A 270 -5.38 7.70 9.76
C THR A 270 -5.15 8.94 10.62
N THR A 271 -4.21 8.90 11.56
CA THR A 271 -3.93 10.03 12.46
C THR A 271 -2.81 10.94 11.98
N CYS A 272 -2.17 10.61 10.85
CA CYS A 272 -1.03 11.33 10.29
C CYS A 272 0.15 11.38 11.26
N LYS A 273 0.52 10.25 11.88
CA LYS A 273 1.59 10.15 12.87
C LYS A 273 2.59 9.07 12.48
N ILE A 274 3.79 9.21 13.00
CA ILE A 274 4.72 8.11 13.16
C ILE A 274 4.77 7.79 14.65
N LEU A 275 4.48 6.55 15.00
CA LEU A 275 4.62 6.02 16.36
C LEU A 275 6.01 5.40 16.52
N ARG A 276 6.58 5.49 17.71
CA ARG A 276 7.82 4.82 18.09
C ARG A 276 7.54 3.86 19.24
N LEU A 277 7.99 2.62 19.08
CA LEU A 277 8.07 1.65 20.15
C LEU A 277 9.54 1.43 20.50
N TRP A 278 9.90 1.67 21.76
CA TRP A 278 11.24 1.42 22.26
C TRP A 278 11.45 -0.09 22.49
N LEU A 279 12.51 -0.64 21.88
CA LEU A 279 12.87 -2.05 21.98
C LEU A 279 13.90 -2.30 23.07
N SER A 280 14.76 -1.31 23.34
CA SER A 280 15.83 -1.40 24.33
C SER A 280 16.05 -0.08 25.07
N GLY A 281 16.96 -0.08 26.06
CA GLY A 281 17.28 1.09 26.86
C GLY A 281 16.25 1.38 27.96
N PRO A 282 16.33 2.56 28.63
CA PRO A 282 15.48 2.90 29.79
C PRO A 282 13.98 2.94 29.49
N ASN A 283 13.61 3.18 28.23
CA ASN A 283 12.23 3.28 27.79
C ASN A 283 11.70 1.98 27.15
N ALA A 284 12.44 0.88 27.19
CA ALA A 284 12.05 -0.37 26.56
C ALA A 284 10.61 -0.79 26.91
N GLY A 285 9.83 -1.16 25.89
CA GLY A 285 8.42 -1.54 26.02
C GLY A 285 7.43 -0.36 26.04
N THR A 286 7.90 0.90 26.06
CA THR A 286 7.02 2.08 25.99
C THR A 286 6.87 2.57 24.54
N GLN A 287 5.77 3.27 24.31
CA GLN A 287 5.50 3.92 23.00
C GLN A 287 5.29 5.43 23.16
N ASP A 288 5.67 6.17 22.13
CA ASP A 288 5.41 7.61 22.03
C ASP A 288 5.12 8.02 20.58
N VAL A 289 4.79 9.31 20.39
CA VAL A 289 4.65 9.90 19.05
C VAL A 289 6.02 10.43 18.62
N PHE A 290 6.61 9.77 17.62
CA PHE A 290 7.88 10.17 17.04
C PHE A 290 7.78 11.44 16.20
N ALA A 291 6.73 11.54 15.35
CA ALA A 291 6.48 12.70 14.53
C ALA A 291 4.99 12.88 14.23
N GLN A 292 4.51 14.13 14.17
CA GLN A 292 3.20 14.50 13.63
C GLN A 292 3.40 15.05 12.22
N LEU A 293 2.68 14.48 11.24
CA LEU A 293 2.91 14.76 9.83
C LEU A 293 1.77 15.59 9.20
N PRO A 294 2.04 16.30 8.09
CA PRO A 294 1.06 17.15 7.40
C PRO A 294 0.06 16.35 6.54
N GLY A 295 0.23 15.05 6.44
CA GLY A 295 -0.59 14.17 5.61
C GLY A 295 -0.53 12.72 6.07
N PHE A 296 -1.11 11.84 5.28
CA PHE A 296 -1.27 10.42 5.56
C PHE A 296 0.01 9.67 5.19
N PRO A 297 0.85 9.26 6.18
CA PRO A 297 2.04 8.48 5.90
C PRO A 297 1.64 7.10 5.35
N ASP A 298 2.41 6.64 4.39
CA ASP A 298 2.37 5.28 3.86
C ASP A 298 3.60 4.52 4.38
N ASN A 299 4.58 4.18 3.56
CA ASN A 299 5.77 3.50 4.03
C ASN A 299 6.83 4.47 4.59
N ILE A 300 7.65 3.95 5.50
CA ILE A 300 8.80 4.64 6.09
C ILE A 300 10.04 3.80 5.89
N ARG A 301 11.14 4.41 5.44
CA ARG A 301 12.40 3.73 5.13
C ARG A 301 13.60 4.46 5.73
N ARG A 302 14.45 3.72 6.42
CA ARG A 302 15.69 4.26 7.01
C ARG A 302 16.81 4.26 5.97
N ASN A 303 17.46 5.41 5.80
CA ASN A 303 18.64 5.50 4.95
C ASN A 303 19.92 5.07 5.71
N SER A 304 21.05 5.05 5.00
CA SER A 304 22.34 4.64 5.55
C SER A 304 22.87 5.54 6.70
N LYS A 305 22.39 6.79 6.77
CA LYS A 305 22.75 7.76 7.82
C LYS A 305 21.94 7.57 9.11
N GLY A 306 20.82 6.82 9.06
CA GLY A 306 19.89 6.67 10.18
C GLY A 306 18.71 7.64 10.13
N GLU A 307 18.59 8.43 9.04
CA GLU A 307 17.45 9.29 8.76
C GLU A 307 16.33 8.47 8.11
N PHE A 308 15.09 8.97 8.15
CA PHE A 308 13.94 8.24 7.67
C PHE A 308 13.22 8.99 6.55
N TRP A 309 13.07 8.37 5.40
CA TRP A 309 12.17 8.83 4.36
C TRP A 309 10.76 8.31 4.62
N VAL A 310 9.79 9.20 4.57
CA VAL A 310 8.36 8.88 4.70
C VAL A 310 7.65 9.31 3.43
N ALA A 311 7.00 8.35 2.78
CA ALA A 311 6.07 8.62 1.70
C ALA A 311 4.75 9.12 2.28
N ILE A 312 4.23 10.23 1.77
CA ILE A 312 2.91 10.75 2.12
C ILE A 312 1.97 10.45 0.96
N HIS A 313 1.04 9.54 1.19
CA HIS A 313 0.04 9.17 0.18
C HIS A 313 -0.77 10.38 -0.28
N SER A 314 -1.19 11.21 0.66
CA SER A 314 -1.78 12.53 0.39
C SER A 314 -1.67 13.44 1.61
N LYS A 315 -1.65 14.75 1.35
CA LYS A 315 -1.72 15.76 2.39
C LYS A 315 -3.13 15.81 3.02
N LYS A 316 -3.22 16.19 4.29
CA LYS A 316 -4.50 16.26 5.02
C LYS A 316 -5.25 17.53 4.68
N GLY A 317 -5.99 17.51 3.57
CA GLY A 317 -6.84 18.61 3.11
C GLY A 317 -8.12 18.81 3.96
N LEU A 318 -8.90 19.83 3.64
CA LEU A 318 -10.11 20.20 4.38
C LEU A 318 -11.15 19.07 4.41
N PHE A 319 -11.39 18.39 3.26
CA PHE A 319 -12.34 17.28 3.20
C PHE A 319 -11.95 16.14 4.14
N ALA A 320 -10.70 15.72 4.07
CA ALA A 320 -10.16 14.67 4.94
C ALA A 320 -10.23 15.09 6.42
N LYS A 321 -9.86 16.35 6.73
CA LYS A 321 -9.96 16.89 8.08
C LYS A 321 -11.41 16.82 8.61
N LEU A 322 -12.38 17.30 7.84
CA LEU A 322 -13.80 17.26 8.23
C LEU A 322 -14.30 15.82 8.40
N SER A 323 -13.97 14.93 7.44
CA SER A 323 -14.38 13.52 7.50
C SER A 323 -13.83 12.78 8.73
N LEU A 324 -12.64 13.13 9.20
CA LEU A 324 -12.00 12.47 10.33
C LEU A 324 -12.33 13.12 11.69
N THR A 325 -12.72 14.41 11.72
CA THR A 325 -12.94 15.13 12.98
C THR A 325 -14.41 15.41 13.27
N GLN A 326 -15.28 15.44 12.25
CA GLN A 326 -16.70 15.79 12.38
C GLN A 326 -17.58 14.56 12.09
N THR A 327 -18.12 13.94 13.12
CA THR A 327 -18.91 12.70 13.00
C THR A 327 -20.10 12.87 12.05
N TRP A 328 -20.84 14.01 12.15
CA TRP A 328 -21.98 14.27 11.28
C TRP A 328 -21.60 14.34 9.80
N PHE A 329 -20.42 14.95 9.48
CA PHE A 329 -19.94 15.07 8.11
C PHE A 329 -19.52 13.70 7.56
N ARG A 330 -18.79 12.92 8.35
CA ARG A 330 -18.41 11.55 8.02
C ARG A 330 -19.64 10.67 7.75
N ASP A 331 -20.64 10.72 8.64
CA ASP A 331 -21.87 9.93 8.49
C ASP A 331 -22.65 10.33 7.24
N LEU A 332 -22.65 11.61 6.88
CA LEU A 332 -23.19 12.10 5.62
C LEU A 332 -22.42 11.50 4.43
N VAL A 333 -21.10 11.62 4.42
CA VAL A 333 -20.24 11.10 3.34
C VAL A 333 -20.44 9.60 3.12
N LEU A 334 -20.52 8.82 4.20
CA LEU A 334 -20.72 7.37 4.13
C LEU A 334 -22.10 6.94 3.61
N ARG A 335 -23.11 7.82 3.71
CA ARG A 335 -24.48 7.57 3.21
C ARG A 335 -24.69 8.01 1.76
N LEU A 336 -23.82 8.88 1.25
CA LEU A 336 -23.93 9.36 -0.13
C LEU A 336 -23.43 8.30 -1.13
N PRO A 337 -24.10 8.17 -2.30
CA PRO A 337 -23.69 7.24 -3.34
C PRO A 337 -22.48 7.79 -4.13
N ILE A 338 -21.40 8.08 -3.43
CA ILE A 338 -20.15 8.57 -4.02
C ILE A 338 -19.32 7.38 -4.45
N SER A 339 -18.90 7.33 -5.73
CA SER A 339 -18.02 6.27 -6.21
C SER A 339 -16.66 6.29 -5.48
N GLY A 340 -16.04 5.12 -5.29
CA GLY A 340 -14.75 4.99 -4.62
C GLY A 340 -13.67 5.92 -5.20
N PRO A 341 -13.45 5.98 -6.53
CA PRO A 341 -12.48 6.91 -7.12
C PRO A 341 -12.80 8.39 -6.85
N ARG A 342 -14.07 8.78 -6.85
CA ARG A 342 -14.49 10.15 -6.55
C ARG A 342 -14.25 10.48 -5.08
N LEU A 343 -14.59 9.57 -4.18
CA LEU A 343 -14.38 9.73 -2.75
C LEU A 343 -12.88 9.84 -2.43
N HIS A 344 -12.05 9.01 -3.04
CA HIS A 344 -10.59 9.10 -2.95
C HIS A 344 -10.09 10.48 -3.42
N SER A 345 -10.56 10.95 -4.58
CA SER A 345 -10.15 12.25 -5.13
C SER A 345 -10.54 13.43 -4.22
N LEU A 346 -11.73 13.39 -3.60
CA LEU A 346 -12.14 14.39 -2.61
C LEU A 346 -11.30 14.32 -1.34
N PHE A 347 -10.99 13.11 -0.89
CA PHE A 347 -10.21 12.88 0.33
C PHE A 347 -8.76 13.37 0.17
N THR A 348 -8.15 13.12 -0.98
CA THR A 348 -6.77 13.51 -1.27
C THR A 348 -6.62 14.97 -1.71
N GLY A 349 -7.71 15.61 -2.16
CA GLY A 349 -7.68 16.97 -2.70
C GLY A 349 -7.07 17.08 -4.11
N GLY A 350 -6.90 15.96 -4.80
CA GLY A 350 -6.30 15.90 -6.13
C GLY A 350 -4.91 15.22 -6.16
N PRO A 351 -4.34 15.04 -7.35
CA PRO A 351 -3.05 14.37 -7.51
C PRO A 351 -1.91 15.25 -7.00
N HIS A 352 -1.04 14.69 -6.18
CA HIS A 352 0.23 15.26 -5.74
C HIS A 352 1.11 14.15 -5.15
N ALA A 353 2.41 14.41 -5.02
CA ALA A 353 3.36 13.55 -4.32
C ALA A 353 4.10 14.37 -3.27
N THR A 354 4.35 13.78 -2.12
CA THR A 354 5.11 14.41 -1.02
C THR A 354 5.96 13.36 -0.32
N ALA A 355 7.26 13.60 -0.26
CA ALA A 355 8.21 12.82 0.53
C ALA A 355 8.78 13.69 1.65
N LEU A 356 8.85 13.16 2.86
CA LEU A 356 9.42 13.80 4.03
C LEU A 356 10.66 13.03 4.46
N LYS A 357 11.74 13.75 4.74
CA LYS A 357 12.92 13.20 5.42
C LYS A 357 12.89 13.62 6.89
N LEU A 358 12.94 12.66 7.77
CA LEU A 358 12.99 12.87 9.22
C LEU A 358 14.37 12.53 9.77
N SER A 359 14.83 13.31 10.74
CA SER A 359 16.03 13.00 11.53
C SER A 359 15.78 11.81 12.47
N GLU A 360 16.83 11.26 13.05
CA GLU A 360 16.75 10.23 14.08
C GLU A 360 15.90 10.64 15.32
N PRO A 361 15.90 11.90 15.81
CA PRO A 361 14.97 12.36 16.83
C PRO A 361 13.55 12.68 16.32
N GLY A 362 13.28 12.68 15.01
CA GLY A 362 11.93 12.88 14.44
C GLY A 362 11.66 14.28 13.88
N GLU A 363 12.69 15.13 13.75
CA GLU A 363 12.56 16.46 13.15
C GLU A 363 12.50 16.38 11.62
N VAL A 364 11.71 17.24 10.98
CA VAL A 364 11.63 17.32 9.52
C VAL A 364 12.89 18.00 8.99
N LEU A 365 13.69 17.27 8.22
CA LEU A 365 14.90 17.77 7.58
C LEU A 365 14.63 18.31 6.18
N GLU A 366 13.73 17.65 5.43
CA GLU A 366 13.50 17.96 4.03
C GLU A 366 12.09 17.55 3.61
N VAL A 367 11.50 18.33 2.69
CA VAL A 367 10.20 18.02 2.05
C VAL A 367 10.35 18.19 0.56
N LEU A 368 10.15 17.09 -0.17
CA LEU A 368 10.18 17.02 -1.64
C LEU A 368 8.80 16.75 -2.19
N GLU A 369 8.39 17.46 -3.22
CA GLU A 369 7.04 17.38 -3.77
C GLU A 369 7.01 17.32 -5.30
N ASP A 370 5.91 16.77 -5.80
CA ASP A 370 5.26 17.13 -7.06
C ASP A 370 3.91 17.75 -6.67
N LYS A 371 3.87 19.07 -6.59
CA LYS A 371 2.69 19.79 -6.04
C LYS A 371 1.43 19.59 -6.87
N GLU A 372 1.57 19.43 -8.17
CA GLU A 372 0.47 19.26 -9.11
C GLU A 372 0.29 17.81 -9.58
N GLY A 373 1.15 16.88 -9.13
CA GLY A 373 1.11 15.49 -9.54
C GLY A 373 1.37 15.29 -11.04
N LYS A 374 2.24 16.11 -11.63
CA LYS A 374 2.56 16.08 -13.06
C LYS A 374 3.25 14.77 -13.45
N THR A 375 4.20 14.36 -12.65
CA THR A 375 4.99 13.15 -12.87
C THR A 375 4.65 12.10 -11.82
N LEU A 376 4.79 12.44 -10.53
CA LEU A 376 4.54 11.53 -9.42
C LEU A 376 3.28 11.94 -8.65
N ARG A 377 2.51 10.95 -8.19
CA ARG A 377 1.30 11.18 -7.38
C ARG A 377 0.99 9.99 -6.50
N PHE A 378 0.42 10.26 -5.34
CA PHE A 378 -0.04 9.22 -4.41
C PHE A 378 1.06 8.20 -4.12
N ILE A 379 2.23 8.71 -3.73
CA ILE A 379 3.40 7.86 -3.47
C ILE A 379 3.20 7.02 -2.21
N SER A 380 3.69 5.79 -2.23
CA SER A 380 3.60 4.85 -1.12
C SER A 380 4.95 4.55 -0.48
N GLU A 381 6.04 4.69 -1.23
CA GLU A 381 7.38 4.41 -0.73
C GLU A 381 8.42 5.37 -1.29
N VAL A 382 9.45 5.65 -0.48
CA VAL A 382 10.66 6.39 -0.88
C VAL A 382 11.87 5.65 -0.29
N GLU A 383 12.58 4.92 -1.14
CA GLU A 383 13.81 4.20 -0.78
C GLU A 383 15.03 4.97 -1.30
N GLU A 384 15.95 5.36 -0.39
CA GLU A 384 17.20 6.03 -0.75
C GLU A 384 18.30 5.02 -0.99
N LYS A 385 18.79 4.94 -2.25
CA LYS A 385 19.89 4.06 -2.61
C LYS A 385 20.75 4.67 -3.70
N ASP A 386 22.07 4.61 -3.48
CA ASP A 386 23.11 5.03 -4.44
C ASP A 386 22.89 6.44 -4.99
N GLY A 387 22.59 7.41 -4.09
CA GLY A 387 22.37 8.82 -4.41
C GLY A 387 21.05 9.08 -5.15
N LYS A 388 20.10 8.15 -5.10
CA LYS A 388 18.79 8.24 -5.74
C LYS A 388 17.68 7.96 -4.75
N LEU A 389 16.52 8.57 -5.00
CA LEU A 389 15.27 8.17 -4.41
C LEU A 389 14.49 7.32 -5.41
N TRP A 390 14.15 6.11 -4.99
CA TRP A 390 13.27 5.18 -5.70
C TRP A 390 11.89 5.30 -5.10
N ILE A 391 10.90 5.64 -5.92
CA ILE A 391 9.59 6.11 -5.45
C ILE A 391 8.50 5.22 -5.99
N GLY A 392 7.86 4.48 -5.09
CA GLY A 392 6.74 3.60 -5.38
C GLY A 392 5.37 4.27 -5.22
N SER A 393 4.36 3.65 -5.80
CA SER A 393 2.95 4.03 -5.59
C SER A 393 2.02 2.87 -5.85
N VAL A 394 1.00 2.72 -5.01
CA VAL A 394 -0.07 1.73 -5.21
C VAL A 394 -0.93 2.00 -6.44
N LEU A 395 -0.85 3.20 -7.03
CA LEU A 395 -1.75 3.66 -8.11
C LEU A 395 -1.04 3.93 -9.44
N MET A 396 0.26 4.25 -9.43
CA MET A 396 0.99 4.54 -10.66
C MET A 396 1.36 3.26 -11.41
N PRO A 397 1.41 3.28 -12.76
CA PRO A 397 1.87 2.15 -13.58
C PRO A 397 3.40 2.16 -13.80
N PHE A 398 4.15 2.91 -13.01
CA PHE A 398 5.59 3.09 -13.14
C PHE A 398 6.23 3.37 -11.78
N LEU A 399 7.52 3.14 -11.69
CA LEU A 399 8.38 3.52 -10.58
C LEU A 399 9.03 4.88 -10.87
N GLY A 400 9.03 5.79 -9.90
CA GLY A 400 9.73 7.07 -9.99
C GLY A 400 11.20 6.94 -9.56
N VAL A 401 12.08 7.72 -10.18
CA VAL A 401 13.50 7.82 -9.79
C VAL A 401 13.91 9.28 -9.80
N TYR A 402 14.42 9.76 -8.68
CA TYR A 402 14.92 11.12 -8.53
C TYR A 402 16.38 11.09 -8.04
N ASP A 403 17.28 11.82 -8.71
CA ASP A 403 18.68 11.95 -8.32
C ASP A 403 18.80 13.01 -7.20
N LEU A 404 19.45 12.66 -6.05
CA LEU A 404 19.63 13.53 -4.87
C LEU A 404 20.72 14.58 -5.08
#